data_1f7662124c799c4bfb0e596e13fc8130
#
_entry.id   1f7662124c799c4bfb0e596e13fc8130
#
_cell.length_a   1.000
_cell.length_b   1.000
_cell.length_c   1.000
_cell.angle_alpha   90.00
_cell.angle_beta   90.00
_cell.angle_gamma   90.00
#
_symmetry.space_group_name_H-M   'P 1'
#
loop_
_entity.id
_entity.type
_entity.pdbx_description
1 polymer ?
#
loop_
_entity_poly.entity_id
_entity_poly.type
_entity_poly.pdbx_seq_one_letter_code
_entity_poly.pdbx_strand_id
1 'polypeptide(L)'
;DIQGKKAWKLDDSNQSLEFNLPDRAGFILPRKKEGFIIGFPNFIAISDQSFSSFEKICDVESTINETRINDAKVDPYGGIVFGTYNEDPDKINRKPIANLYRLAPDLSLTHLLSNITVSNGIAFSQNENIMYFADTPTGRIQKFKYSQDFNKFNELDSNIIFKDVGEPDGATVDINNNYWSARVRGKCIISIDTKSEKILEKINLPTNTPTCVTFGGNNLSSLYVTSLRADPTNDNEGGNLHRIETDTRGFEQLLADI
;
A
#
# COMPACT_ATOMS: atom_id res chain seq x y z
N ASP A 1 11.40 6.52 -1.35
CA ASP A 1 12.48 5.52 -1.53
C ASP A 1 12.84 4.93 -0.18
N ILE A 2 12.47 3.67 0.00
CA ILE A 2 12.69 2.97 1.28
C ILE A 2 14.19 2.88 1.57
N GLN A 3 14.99 2.40 0.64
CA GLN A 3 16.43 2.19 0.87
C GLN A 3 17.22 3.49 0.91
N GLY A 4 16.82 4.48 0.11
CA GLY A 4 17.42 5.81 0.12
C GLY A 4 16.98 6.68 1.30
N LYS A 5 16.02 6.23 2.12
CA LYS A 5 15.45 7.00 3.24
C LYS A 5 15.00 8.39 2.81
N LYS A 6 14.20 8.44 1.72
CA LYS A 6 13.76 9.70 1.13
C LYS A 6 12.28 9.70 0.84
N ALA A 7 11.66 10.87 1.02
CA ALA A 7 10.33 11.18 0.52
C ALA A 7 10.42 12.22 -0.60
N TRP A 8 9.50 12.15 -1.55
CA TRP A 8 9.35 13.17 -2.59
C TRP A 8 7.92 13.68 -2.62
N LYS A 9 7.79 14.96 -2.79
CA LYS A 9 6.53 15.62 -3.07
C LYS A 9 6.55 16.12 -4.50
N LEU A 10 5.58 15.70 -5.29
CA LEU A 10 5.37 16.20 -6.64
C LEU A 10 4.30 17.29 -6.60
N ASP A 11 4.57 18.44 -7.18
CA ASP A 11 3.59 19.54 -7.33
C ASP A 11 2.84 19.46 -8.67
N ASP A 12 1.86 20.35 -8.84
CA ASP A 12 1.04 20.42 -10.07
C ASP A 12 1.85 20.81 -11.33
N SER A 13 3.04 21.36 -11.16
CA SER A 13 3.98 21.68 -12.26
C SER A 13 4.93 20.52 -12.59
N ASN A 14 4.76 19.36 -11.98
CA ASN A 14 5.64 18.20 -12.02
C ASN A 14 7.06 18.47 -11.48
N GLN A 15 7.23 19.47 -10.63
CA GLN A 15 8.46 19.67 -9.89
C GLN A 15 8.46 18.79 -8.65
N SER A 16 9.57 18.12 -8.40
CA SER A 16 9.73 17.27 -7.24
C SER A 16 10.58 17.93 -6.16
N LEU A 17 10.09 17.90 -4.93
CA LEU A 17 10.84 18.26 -3.74
C LEU A 17 11.28 16.99 -3.03
N GLU A 18 12.55 16.89 -2.68
CA GLU A 18 13.14 15.77 -1.97
C GLU A 18 13.30 16.09 -0.48
N PHE A 19 12.99 15.12 0.37
CA PHE A 19 13.14 15.21 1.83
C PHE A 19 13.89 13.97 2.34
N ASN A 20 14.85 14.19 3.24
CA ASN A 20 15.52 13.10 3.94
C ASN A 20 14.68 12.62 5.12
N LEU A 21 14.58 11.30 5.27
CA LEU A 21 13.92 10.66 6.41
C LEU A 21 14.96 10.07 7.37
N PRO A 22 14.67 9.99 8.67
CA PRO A 22 15.61 9.45 9.67
C PRO A 22 15.87 7.95 9.46
N ASP A 23 14.87 7.22 8.91
CA ASP A 23 15.00 5.81 8.58
C ASP A 23 14.14 5.43 7.38
N ARG A 24 14.18 4.15 6.97
CA ARG A 24 13.39 3.57 5.88
C ARG A 24 11.89 3.68 6.20
N ALA A 25 11.13 4.32 5.34
CA ALA A 25 9.68 4.41 5.48
C ALA A 25 8.99 3.38 4.60
N GLY A 26 8.14 2.53 5.17
CA GLY A 26 7.27 1.60 4.44
C GLY A 26 6.08 2.32 3.81
N PHE A 27 5.53 3.30 4.53
CA PHE A 27 4.43 4.13 4.05
C PHE A 27 4.53 5.58 4.56
N ILE A 28 3.87 6.49 3.84
CA ILE A 28 3.63 7.88 4.22
C ILE A 28 2.17 8.18 3.88
N LEU A 29 1.35 8.54 4.88
CA LEU A 29 -0.07 8.81 4.72
C LEU A 29 -0.41 10.23 5.21
N PRO A 30 -1.25 11.00 4.49
CA PRO A 30 -1.65 12.33 4.91
C PRO A 30 -2.62 12.28 6.10
N ARG A 31 -2.59 13.32 6.93
CA ARG A 31 -3.47 13.50 8.09
C ARG A 31 -4.54 14.55 7.84
N LYS A 32 -5.65 14.49 8.60
CA LYS A 32 -6.63 15.59 8.69
C LYS A 32 -6.02 16.84 9.33
N LYS A 33 -5.19 16.66 10.35
CA LYS A 33 -4.29 17.69 10.87
C LYS A 33 -3.09 17.80 9.95
N GLU A 34 -2.33 18.88 10.05
CA GLU A 34 -1.12 19.06 9.24
C GLU A 34 -0.11 17.92 9.44
N GLY A 35 0.63 17.61 8.37
CA GLY A 35 1.70 16.63 8.37
C GLY A 35 1.27 15.24 7.90
N PHE A 36 2.06 14.24 8.29
CA PHE A 36 1.94 12.87 7.80
C PHE A 36 2.05 11.85 8.92
N ILE A 37 1.44 10.68 8.72
CA ILE A 37 1.73 9.46 9.48
C ILE A 37 2.73 8.66 8.66
N ILE A 38 3.82 8.22 9.30
CA ILE A 38 4.91 7.48 8.65
C ILE A 38 5.15 6.17 9.39
N GLY A 39 5.18 5.07 8.64
CA GLY A 39 5.60 3.77 9.16
C GLY A 39 7.09 3.57 8.92
N PHE A 40 7.90 3.67 9.97
CA PHE A 40 9.31 3.27 10.01
C PHE A 40 9.44 1.77 10.26
N PRO A 41 10.63 1.16 10.22
CA PRO A 41 10.71 -0.31 10.28
C PRO A 41 9.94 -0.95 11.42
N ASN A 42 10.00 -0.41 12.63
CA ASN A 42 9.42 -0.99 13.84
C ASN A 42 8.62 0.00 14.71
N PHE A 43 8.25 1.15 14.15
CA PHE A 43 7.39 2.13 14.84
C PHE A 43 6.65 3.01 13.85
N ILE A 44 5.59 3.64 14.31
CA ILE A 44 4.85 4.67 13.58
C ILE A 44 5.14 6.02 14.22
N ALA A 45 5.32 7.05 13.39
CA ALA A 45 5.53 8.42 13.81
C ALA A 45 4.62 9.40 13.07
N ILE A 46 4.38 10.54 13.69
CA ILE A 46 3.82 11.74 13.08
C ILE A 46 4.98 12.62 12.63
N SER A 47 4.90 13.22 11.45
CA SER A 47 5.81 14.26 11.00
C SER A 47 5.06 15.54 10.64
N ASP A 48 5.78 16.67 10.66
CA ASP A 48 5.32 17.92 10.04
C ASP A 48 5.33 17.81 8.50
N GLN A 49 4.80 18.85 7.83
CA GLN A 49 4.73 18.89 6.35
C GLN A 49 6.10 18.98 5.65
N SER A 50 7.14 19.38 6.38
CA SER A 50 8.51 19.54 5.88
C SER A 50 9.42 18.37 6.21
N PHE A 51 8.91 17.35 6.89
CA PHE A 51 9.68 16.19 7.38
C PHE A 51 10.89 16.60 8.23
N SER A 52 10.77 17.69 9.00
CA SER A 52 11.82 18.21 9.87
C SER A 52 11.71 17.71 11.31
N SER A 53 10.54 17.26 11.72
CA SER A 53 10.27 16.71 13.05
C SER A 53 9.51 15.40 12.97
N PHE A 54 9.79 14.48 13.92
CA PHE A 54 9.15 13.16 13.99
C PHE A 54 8.81 12.84 15.44
N GLU A 55 7.52 12.63 15.71
CA GLU A 55 7.02 12.20 17.02
C GLU A 55 6.59 10.73 16.93
N LYS A 56 7.28 9.85 17.65
CA LYS A 56 6.90 8.43 17.72
C LYS A 56 5.61 8.26 18.51
N ILE A 57 4.61 7.57 17.91
CA ILE A 57 3.30 7.38 18.51
C ILE A 57 2.97 5.91 18.82
N CYS A 58 3.63 4.95 18.16
CA CYS A 58 3.31 3.52 18.34
C CYS A 58 4.54 2.67 18.01
N ASP A 59 4.92 1.74 18.89
CA ASP A 59 5.87 0.67 18.58
C ASP A 59 5.16 -0.50 17.88
N VAL A 60 5.81 -1.10 16.88
CA VAL A 60 5.29 -2.23 16.11
C VAL A 60 6.38 -3.28 16.00
N GLU A 61 6.11 -4.49 16.50
CA GLU A 61 7.05 -5.63 16.42
C GLU A 61 8.50 -5.29 16.84
N SER A 62 8.67 -4.38 17.80
CA SER A 62 9.98 -3.81 18.17
C SER A 62 10.97 -4.85 18.74
N THR A 63 10.50 -6.06 19.04
CA THR A 63 11.33 -7.19 19.48
C THR A 63 11.63 -8.20 18.38
N ILE A 64 11.11 -7.99 17.16
CA ILE A 64 11.31 -8.86 15.99
C ILE A 64 12.20 -8.11 15.00
N ASN A 65 13.43 -8.56 14.84
CA ASN A 65 14.39 -7.89 13.95
C ASN A 65 14.20 -8.25 12.46
N GLU A 66 13.48 -9.32 12.20
CA GLU A 66 13.28 -9.87 10.86
C GLU A 66 12.13 -9.19 10.11
N THR A 67 11.30 -8.40 10.79
CA THR A 67 10.16 -7.73 10.17
C THR A 67 10.33 -6.22 10.12
N ARG A 68 9.67 -5.59 9.17
CA ARG A 68 9.47 -4.14 9.11
C ARG A 68 8.06 -3.80 8.65
N ILE A 69 7.59 -2.61 8.99
CA ILE A 69 6.35 -2.06 8.42
C ILE A 69 6.50 -1.92 6.89
N ASN A 70 5.43 -2.27 6.14
CA ASN A 70 5.40 -2.23 4.68
C ASN A 70 4.24 -1.38 4.15
N ASP A 71 3.18 -1.99 3.64
CA ASP A 71 2.03 -1.31 3.03
C ASP A 71 1.03 -0.82 4.08
N ALA A 72 0.36 0.29 3.79
CA ALA A 72 -0.68 0.85 4.65
C ALA A 72 -1.73 1.63 3.86
N LYS A 73 -2.93 1.74 4.45
CA LYS A 73 -4.02 2.56 3.94
C LYS A 73 -4.80 3.20 5.09
N VAL A 74 -5.24 4.44 4.89
CA VAL A 74 -6.21 5.05 5.81
C VAL A 74 -7.55 4.33 5.65
N ASP A 75 -8.15 3.91 6.77
CA ASP A 75 -9.47 3.29 6.77
C ASP A 75 -10.59 4.35 6.71
N PRO A 76 -11.82 3.99 6.33
CA PRO A 76 -12.94 4.93 6.23
C PRO A 76 -13.34 5.63 7.54
N TYR A 77 -12.79 5.21 8.67
CA TYR A 77 -13.07 5.76 10.01
C TYR A 77 -11.91 6.58 10.58
N GLY A 78 -10.92 6.91 9.74
CA GLY A 78 -9.80 7.78 10.08
C GLY A 78 -8.63 7.09 10.79
N GLY A 79 -8.72 5.79 11.05
CA GLY A 79 -7.58 4.98 11.46
C GLY A 79 -6.71 4.56 10.27
N ILE A 80 -5.65 3.82 10.52
CA ILE A 80 -4.82 3.23 9.49
C ILE A 80 -4.74 1.71 9.63
N VAL A 81 -4.89 0.99 8.53
CA VAL A 81 -4.55 -0.43 8.46
C VAL A 81 -3.21 -0.55 7.78
N PHE A 82 -2.31 -1.31 8.38
CA PHE A 82 -0.96 -1.52 7.89
C PHE A 82 -0.47 -2.92 8.20
N GLY A 83 0.45 -3.39 7.38
CA GLY A 83 1.05 -4.69 7.63
C GLY A 83 2.56 -4.64 7.68
N THR A 84 3.14 -5.72 8.19
CA THR A 84 4.58 -5.91 8.23
C THR A 84 5.05 -6.86 7.11
N TYR A 85 6.35 -6.94 6.93
CA TYR A 85 7.03 -7.67 5.89
C TYR A 85 8.23 -8.39 6.49
N ASN A 86 8.34 -9.69 6.26
CA ASN A 86 9.54 -10.44 6.62
C ASN A 86 10.68 -10.12 5.64
N GLU A 87 11.74 -9.48 6.11
CA GLU A 87 12.91 -9.07 5.32
C GLU A 87 13.95 -10.18 5.09
N ASP A 88 13.67 -11.44 5.47
CA ASP A 88 14.58 -12.54 5.21
C ASP A 88 15.02 -12.53 3.73
N PRO A 89 16.33 -12.48 3.44
CA PRO A 89 16.84 -12.47 2.08
C PRO A 89 16.55 -13.77 1.32
N ASP A 90 16.34 -14.87 2.01
CA ASP A 90 15.89 -16.14 1.39
C ASP A 90 14.40 -16.07 1.04
N LYS A 91 14.12 -15.49 -0.13
CA LYS A 91 12.75 -15.32 -0.60
C LYS A 91 11.98 -16.63 -0.82
N ILE A 92 12.67 -17.75 -1.01
CA ILE A 92 12.06 -19.05 -1.28
C ILE A 92 11.56 -19.69 0.03
N ASN A 93 12.36 -19.60 1.09
CA ASN A 93 12.08 -20.20 2.39
C ASN A 93 11.59 -19.20 3.42
N ARG A 94 11.25 -18.00 3.01
CA ARG A 94 10.80 -16.91 3.88
C ARG A 94 9.56 -17.33 4.67
N LYS A 95 9.68 -17.28 5.99
CA LYS A 95 8.60 -17.70 6.91
C LYS A 95 7.50 -16.63 7.00
N PRO A 96 6.24 -17.03 7.15
CA PRO A 96 5.13 -16.08 7.34
C PRO A 96 5.05 -15.63 8.82
N ILE A 97 5.99 -14.76 9.24
CA ILE A 97 6.08 -14.23 10.62
C ILE A 97 5.53 -12.80 10.76
N ALA A 98 5.17 -12.20 9.65
CA ALA A 98 4.60 -10.85 9.61
C ALA A 98 3.11 -10.84 9.95
N ASN A 99 2.57 -9.66 10.21
CA ASN A 99 1.20 -9.47 10.68
C ASN A 99 0.52 -8.27 10.01
N LEU A 100 -0.80 -8.19 10.17
CA LEU A 100 -1.63 -7.04 9.81
C LEU A 100 -2.23 -6.41 11.06
N TYR A 101 -2.20 -5.09 11.13
CA TYR A 101 -2.67 -4.30 12.27
C TYR A 101 -3.58 -3.17 11.83
N ARG A 102 -4.37 -2.66 12.79
CA ARG A 102 -5.07 -1.38 12.69
C ARG A 102 -4.66 -0.49 13.85
N LEU A 103 -4.22 0.73 13.56
CA LEU A 103 -4.06 1.81 14.53
C LEU A 103 -5.29 2.73 14.42
N ALA A 104 -6.09 2.79 15.47
CA ALA A 104 -7.28 3.62 15.53
C ALA A 104 -6.94 5.09 15.83
N PRO A 105 -7.89 6.04 15.64
CA PRO A 105 -7.67 7.46 15.96
C PRO A 105 -7.28 7.74 17.42
N ASP A 106 -7.66 6.90 18.35
CA ASP A 106 -7.30 6.98 19.77
C ASP A 106 -5.94 6.34 20.10
N LEU A 107 -5.19 5.94 19.07
CA LEU A 107 -3.90 5.24 19.13
C LEU A 107 -3.98 3.80 19.67
N SER A 108 -5.16 3.23 19.81
CA SER A 108 -5.28 1.80 20.13
C SER A 108 -4.84 0.94 18.95
N LEU A 109 -3.94 0.00 19.19
CA LEU A 109 -3.42 -0.93 18.20
C LEU A 109 -4.17 -2.26 18.27
N THR A 110 -4.82 -2.64 17.19
CA THR A 110 -5.53 -3.92 17.06
C THR A 110 -4.78 -4.82 16.09
N HIS A 111 -4.49 -6.05 16.51
CA HIS A 111 -3.95 -7.10 15.64
C HIS A 111 -5.11 -7.73 14.84
N LEU A 112 -4.97 -7.79 13.51
CA LEU A 112 -6.01 -8.28 12.60
C LEU A 112 -5.70 -9.67 12.04
N LEU A 113 -4.49 -9.89 11.53
CA LEU A 113 -4.05 -11.16 10.91
C LEU A 113 -2.63 -11.50 11.28
N SER A 114 -2.33 -12.80 11.36
CA SER A 114 -0.98 -13.36 11.50
C SER A 114 -0.61 -14.23 10.30
N ASN A 115 0.61 -14.74 10.32
CA ASN A 115 1.14 -15.68 9.33
C ASN A 115 1.19 -15.08 7.91
N ILE A 116 1.61 -13.83 7.83
CA ILE A 116 1.83 -13.08 6.59
C ILE A 116 3.33 -13.12 6.26
N THR A 117 3.65 -13.17 4.98
CA THR A 117 5.02 -13.09 4.49
C THR A 117 5.35 -11.68 4.04
N VAL A 118 4.53 -11.10 3.16
CA VAL A 118 4.70 -9.75 2.59
C VAL A 118 3.34 -9.09 2.48
N SER A 119 2.98 -8.26 3.45
CA SER A 119 1.73 -7.51 3.47
C SER A 119 1.69 -6.45 2.38
N ASN A 120 0.68 -6.53 1.50
CA ASN A 120 0.47 -5.60 0.40
C ASN A 120 -1.01 -5.49 0.04
N GLY A 121 -1.32 -4.64 -0.94
CA GLY A 121 -2.61 -4.57 -1.61
C GLY A 121 -3.77 -4.10 -0.73
N ILE A 122 -3.48 -3.35 0.33
CA ILE A 122 -4.53 -2.84 1.22
C ILE A 122 -5.34 -1.78 0.48
N ALA A 123 -6.65 -2.02 0.36
CA ALA A 123 -7.59 -1.07 -0.20
C ALA A 123 -8.98 -1.26 0.42
N PHE A 124 -9.81 -0.22 0.38
CA PHE A 124 -11.15 -0.23 0.96
C PHE A 124 -12.21 0.06 -0.10
N SER A 125 -13.28 -0.75 -0.13
CA SER A 125 -14.48 -0.42 -0.88
C SER A 125 -15.17 0.81 -0.28
N GLN A 126 -15.79 1.64 -1.12
CA GLN A 126 -16.41 2.88 -0.63
C GLN A 126 -17.69 2.66 0.18
N ASN A 127 -18.49 1.66 -0.19
CA ASN A 127 -19.86 1.53 0.36
C ASN A 127 -20.19 0.12 0.88
N GLU A 128 -19.24 -0.80 0.88
CA GLU A 128 -19.54 -2.20 1.18
C GLU A 128 -18.93 -2.69 2.50
N ASN A 129 -18.14 -1.86 3.20
CA ASN A 129 -17.34 -2.24 4.37
C ASN A 129 -16.49 -3.50 4.07
N ILE A 130 -15.87 -3.52 2.90
CA ILE A 130 -14.95 -4.56 2.47
C ILE A 130 -13.55 -3.97 2.38
N MET A 131 -12.60 -4.64 3.00
CA MET A 131 -11.18 -4.42 2.84
C MET A 131 -10.58 -5.50 1.95
N TYR A 132 -9.74 -5.11 1.03
CA TYR A 132 -8.89 -6.00 0.24
C TYR A 132 -7.50 -6.05 0.83
N PHE A 133 -6.86 -7.20 0.70
CA PHE A 133 -5.52 -7.45 1.21
C PHE A 133 -4.85 -8.54 0.36
N ALA A 134 -3.53 -8.47 0.21
CA ALA A 134 -2.74 -9.51 -0.42
C ALA A 134 -1.49 -9.84 0.40
N ASP A 135 -1.22 -11.12 0.59
CA ASP A 135 0.12 -11.61 0.92
C ASP A 135 0.82 -11.95 -0.40
N THR A 136 1.76 -11.09 -0.82
CA THR A 136 2.36 -11.11 -2.16
C THR A 136 2.79 -12.49 -2.64
N PRO A 137 3.54 -13.32 -1.87
CA PRO A 137 3.99 -14.63 -2.34
C PRO A 137 2.87 -15.62 -2.61
N THR A 138 1.69 -15.42 -2.00
CA THR A 138 0.53 -16.30 -2.23
C THR A 138 -0.14 -16.01 -3.57
N GLY A 139 0.05 -14.81 -4.11
CA GLY A 139 -0.63 -14.32 -5.32
C GLY A 139 -2.13 -14.05 -5.11
N ARG A 140 -2.66 -14.31 -3.92
CA ARG A 140 -4.09 -14.22 -3.59
C ARG A 140 -4.44 -12.81 -3.10
N ILE A 141 -5.57 -12.28 -3.61
CA ILE A 141 -6.21 -11.09 -3.09
C ILE A 141 -7.41 -11.56 -2.26
N GLN A 142 -7.37 -11.27 -0.98
CA GLN A 142 -8.39 -11.63 0.00
C GLN A 142 -9.35 -10.47 0.23
N LYS A 143 -10.59 -10.78 0.59
CA LYS A 143 -11.63 -9.82 0.96
C LYS A 143 -12.01 -10.03 2.42
N PHE A 144 -12.12 -8.96 3.17
CA PHE A 144 -12.53 -8.97 4.57
C PHE A 144 -13.72 -8.06 4.80
N LYS A 145 -14.78 -8.57 5.42
CA LYS A 145 -15.88 -7.76 5.94
C LYS A 145 -15.50 -7.26 7.32
N TYR A 146 -15.66 -5.96 7.58
CA TYR A 146 -15.27 -5.36 8.85
C TYR A 146 -16.36 -4.46 9.45
N SER A 147 -16.39 -4.34 10.79
CA SER A 147 -17.16 -3.33 11.52
C SER A 147 -16.36 -2.05 11.70
N GLN A 148 -17.03 -0.96 12.09
CA GLN A 148 -16.40 0.35 12.28
C GLN A 148 -15.22 0.32 13.26
N ASP A 149 -15.32 -0.46 14.31
CA ASP A 149 -14.31 -0.66 15.34
C ASP A 149 -13.34 -1.83 15.03
N PHE A 150 -13.55 -2.53 13.89
CA PHE A 150 -12.80 -3.74 13.50
C PHE A 150 -12.89 -4.92 14.49
N ASN A 151 -13.77 -4.88 15.46
CA ASN A 151 -14.05 -6.02 16.35
C ASN A 151 -14.65 -7.21 15.59
N LYS A 152 -15.30 -6.94 14.45
CA LYS A 152 -15.70 -7.95 13.46
C LYS A 152 -14.85 -7.76 12.21
N PHE A 153 -13.93 -8.69 11.99
CA PHE A 153 -13.05 -8.72 10.85
C PHE A 153 -12.99 -10.16 10.33
N ASN A 154 -13.78 -10.43 9.29
CA ASN A 154 -14.00 -11.79 8.81
C ASN A 154 -13.65 -11.90 7.33
N GLU A 155 -12.86 -12.89 6.99
CA GLU A 155 -12.58 -13.22 5.60
C GLU A 155 -13.85 -13.67 4.89
N LEU A 156 -14.06 -13.15 3.68
CA LEU A 156 -15.12 -13.57 2.78
C LEU A 156 -14.57 -14.61 1.81
N ASP A 157 -15.44 -15.50 1.35
CA ASP A 157 -15.06 -16.43 0.29
C ASP A 157 -14.70 -15.66 -0.99
N SER A 158 -13.48 -15.87 -1.46
CA SER A 158 -12.91 -15.18 -2.62
C SER A 158 -11.76 -15.97 -3.19
N ASN A 159 -11.71 -16.09 -4.52
CA ASN A 159 -10.65 -16.81 -5.23
C ASN A 159 -9.96 -15.91 -6.28
N ILE A 160 -9.60 -14.68 -5.89
CA ILE A 160 -8.91 -13.75 -6.79
C ILE A 160 -7.43 -14.09 -6.82
N ILE A 161 -7.04 -14.93 -7.76
CA ILE A 161 -5.64 -15.33 -8.02
C ILE A 161 -5.38 -15.27 -9.52
N PHE A 162 -4.33 -14.51 -9.92
CA PHE A 162 -3.89 -14.41 -11.30
C PHE A 162 -2.39 -14.65 -11.39
N LYS A 163 -2.00 -15.86 -11.81
CA LYS A 163 -0.60 -16.30 -11.82
C LYS A 163 0.20 -15.73 -12.99
N ASP A 164 -0.45 -15.44 -14.11
CA ASP A 164 0.21 -15.09 -15.38
C ASP A 164 0.49 -13.59 -15.54
N VAL A 165 0.18 -12.79 -14.52
CA VAL A 165 0.34 -11.33 -14.55
C VAL A 165 1.23 -10.79 -13.41
N GLY A 166 2.09 -11.64 -12.85
CA GLY A 166 2.94 -11.28 -11.72
C GLY A 166 2.21 -11.32 -10.37
N GLU A 167 2.86 -10.86 -9.32
CA GLU A 167 2.37 -10.93 -7.96
C GLU A 167 1.74 -9.60 -7.51
N PRO A 168 0.70 -9.62 -6.65
CA PRO A 168 0.07 -8.40 -6.15
C PRO A 168 1.02 -7.62 -5.24
N ASP A 169 1.09 -6.31 -5.44
CA ASP A 169 1.75 -5.33 -4.61
C ASP A 169 0.75 -4.24 -4.21
N GLY A 170 1.11 -2.98 -4.09
CA GLY A 170 0.20 -1.91 -3.69
C GLY A 170 -1.02 -1.76 -4.60
N ALA A 171 -2.12 -1.31 -4.01
CA ALA A 171 -3.41 -1.27 -4.67
C ALA A 171 -4.27 -0.05 -4.32
N THR A 172 -5.31 0.15 -5.11
CA THR A 172 -6.37 1.14 -4.87
C THR A 172 -7.70 0.64 -5.43
N VAL A 173 -8.78 1.41 -5.21
CA VAL A 173 -10.13 1.11 -5.71
C VAL A 173 -10.65 2.30 -6.50
N ASP A 174 -11.37 2.06 -7.59
CA ASP A 174 -12.04 3.11 -8.38
C ASP A 174 -13.50 3.36 -7.91
N ILE A 175 -14.15 4.35 -8.51
CA ILE A 175 -15.54 4.72 -8.18
C ILE A 175 -16.56 3.62 -8.41
N ASN A 176 -16.22 2.58 -9.19
CA ASN A 176 -17.07 1.43 -9.46
C ASN A 176 -16.76 0.26 -8.51
N ASN A 177 -15.89 0.47 -7.51
CA ASN A 177 -15.34 -0.56 -6.62
C ASN A 177 -14.51 -1.63 -7.36
N ASN A 178 -13.96 -1.34 -8.54
CA ASN A 178 -12.96 -2.21 -9.14
C ASN A 178 -11.64 -2.05 -8.41
N TYR A 179 -10.97 -3.17 -8.13
CA TYR A 179 -9.69 -3.20 -7.44
C TYR A 179 -8.54 -3.11 -8.45
N TRP A 180 -7.71 -2.10 -8.30
CA TRP A 180 -6.54 -1.84 -9.14
C TRP A 180 -5.28 -2.27 -8.42
N SER A 181 -4.51 -3.18 -9.01
CA SER A 181 -3.32 -3.80 -8.42
C SER A 181 -2.10 -3.59 -9.29
N ALA A 182 -1.03 -3.06 -8.69
CA ALA A 182 0.31 -3.15 -9.26
C ALA A 182 0.77 -4.62 -9.21
N ARG A 183 1.44 -5.07 -10.29
CA ARG A 183 1.83 -6.48 -10.44
C ARG A 183 3.35 -6.58 -10.58
N VAL A 184 4.01 -6.78 -9.44
CA VAL A 184 5.48 -7.00 -9.38
C VAL A 184 5.85 -8.19 -10.26
N ARG A 185 6.90 -8.04 -11.05
CA ARG A 185 7.34 -8.98 -12.08
C ARG A 185 6.32 -9.25 -13.21
N GLY A 186 5.14 -8.63 -13.16
CA GLY A 186 4.11 -8.74 -14.18
C GLY A 186 4.18 -7.66 -15.25
N LYS A 187 5.00 -6.62 -15.05
CA LYS A 187 5.13 -5.47 -15.98
C LYS A 187 3.81 -4.76 -16.26
N CYS A 188 2.87 -4.79 -15.34
CA CYS A 188 1.54 -4.26 -15.58
C CYS A 188 0.83 -3.82 -14.30
N ILE A 189 -0.25 -3.08 -14.50
CA ILE A 189 -1.34 -2.92 -13.55
C ILE A 189 -2.52 -3.69 -14.10
N ILE A 190 -3.35 -4.24 -13.22
CA ILE A 190 -4.63 -4.84 -13.59
C ILE A 190 -5.76 -4.19 -12.81
N SER A 191 -6.90 -4.01 -13.48
CA SER A 191 -8.19 -3.70 -12.87
C SER A 191 -9.01 -4.97 -12.76
N ILE A 192 -9.63 -5.20 -11.61
CA ILE A 192 -10.38 -6.40 -11.28
C ILE A 192 -11.80 -6.01 -10.86
N ASP A 193 -12.81 -6.56 -11.51
CA ASP A 193 -14.18 -6.53 -10.99
C ASP A 193 -14.25 -7.43 -9.76
N THR A 194 -14.46 -6.81 -8.62
CA THR A 194 -14.46 -7.49 -7.32
C THR A 194 -15.66 -8.40 -7.07
N LYS A 195 -16.71 -8.31 -7.90
CA LYS A 195 -17.91 -9.16 -7.83
C LYS A 195 -17.76 -10.42 -8.68
N SER A 196 -17.36 -10.25 -9.94
CA SER A 196 -17.13 -11.38 -10.86
C SER A 196 -15.75 -12.01 -10.72
N GLU A 197 -14.84 -11.35 -9.98
CA GLU A 197 -13.45 -11.77 -9.73
C GLU A 197 -12.63 -11.94 -11.04
N LYS A 198 -12.94 -11.10 -12.04
CA LYS A 198 -12.28 -11.14 -13.37
C LYS A 198 -11.46 -9.88 -13.60
N ILE A 199 -10.39 -10.04 -14.36
CA ILE A 199 -9.64 -8.89 -14.89
C ILE A 199 -10.54 -8.18 -15.91
N LEU A 200 -10.75 -6.88 -15.69
CA LEU A 200 -11.43 -5.98 -16.62
C LEU A 200 -10.45 -5.35 -17.60
N GLU A 201 -9.30 -4.95 -17.08
CA GLU A 201 -8.29 -4.25 -17.86
C GLU A 201 -6.88 -4.64 -17.41
N LYS A 202 -5.94 -4.65 -18.34
CA LYS A 202 -4.51 -4.81 -18.11
C LYS A 202 -3.76 -3.72 -18.85
N ILE A 203 -3.02 -2.89 -18.08
CA ILE A 203 -2.17 -1.83 -18.61
C ILE A 203 -0.72 -2.27 -18.46
N ASN A 204 -0.03 -2.47 -19.59
CA ASN A 204 1.39 -2.79 -19.57
C ASN A 204 2.24 -1.56 -19.27
N LEU A 205 3.31 -1.76 -18.51
CA LEU A 205 4.25 -0.73 -18.11
C LEU A 205 5.64 -0.99 -18.69
N PRO A 206 6.44 0.07 -18.92
CA PRO A 206 7.80 -0.09 -19.40
C PRO A 206 8.78 -0.61 -18.33
N THR A 207 8.35 -0.73 -17.07
CA THR A 207 9.10 -1.28 -15.94
C THR A 207 8.72 -2.72 -15.61
N ASN A 208 9.69 -3.51 -15.14
CA ASN A 208 9.46 -4.90 -14.73
C ASN A 208 8.74 -5.02 -13.39
N THR A 209 8.86 -4.00 -12.54
CA THR A 209 8.52 -4.07 -11.10
C THR A 209 7.68 -2.87 -10.65
N PRO A 210 6.45 -2.67 -11.19
CA PRO A 210 5.52 -1.73 -10.60
C PRO A 210 5.16 -2.16 -9.18
N THR A 211 5.13 -1.21 -8.24
CA THR A 211 5.00 -1.51 -6.81
C THR A 211 3.73 -0.97 -6.19
N CYS A 212 3.31 0.25 -6.48
CA CYS A 212 2.09 0.80 -5.90
C CYS A 212 1.35 1.63 -6.94
N VAL A 213 0.02 1.66 -6.83
CA VAL A 213 -0.86 2.41 -7.72
C VAL A 213 -1.85 3.25 -6.91
N THR A 214 -2.06 4.49 -7.34
CA THR A 214 -3.08 5.37 -6.76
C THR A 214 -3.67 6.29 -7.82
N PHE A 215 -4.93 6.67 -7.64
CA PHE A 215 -5.57 7.70 -8.46
C PHE A 215 -5.15 9.10 -7.97
N GLY A 216 -5.00 10.02 -8.91
CA GLY A 216 -4.66 11.41 -8.65
C GLY A 216 -4.96 12.30 -9.86
N GLY A 217 -4.42 13.53 -9.84
CA GLY A 217 -4.75 14.58 -10.80
C GLY A 217 -6.07 15.28 -10.46
N ASN A 218 -6.38 16.38 -11.15
CA ASN A 218 -7.50 17.26 -10.82
C ASN A 218 -8.88 16.54 -10.82
N ASN A 219 -9.04 15.52 -11.67
CA ASN A 219 -10.29 14.76 -11.80
C ASN A 219 -10.19 13.35 -11.21
N LEU A 220 -9.07 13.01 -10.55
CA LEU A 220 -8.78 11.66 -10.05
C LEU A 220 -8.84 10.58 -11.14
N SER A 221 -8.58 10.93 -12.41
CA SER A 221 -8.59 10.03 -13.56
C SER A 221 -7.19 9.62 -14.04
N SER A 222 -6.15 10.10 -13.40
CA SER A 222 -4.78 9.67 -13.65
C SER A 222 -4.34 8.64 -12.62
N LEU A 223 -3.78 7.51 -13.06
CA LEU A 223 -3.08 6.57 -12.19
C LEU A 223 -1.62 6.99 -12.07
N TYR A 224 -1.16 7.11 -10.85
CA TYR A 224 0.26 7.27 -10.52
C TYR A 224 0.79 5.93 -10.02
N VAL A 225 1.87 5.48 -10.64
CA VAL A 225 2.44 4.15 -10.38
C VAL A 225 3.90 4.28 -10.04
N THR A 226 4.26 3.85 -8.84
CA THR A 226 5.66 3.72 -8.45
C THR A 226 6.25 2.41 -8.95
N SER A 227 7.57 2.37 -9.09
CA SER A 227 8.29 1.16 -9.49
C SER A 227 9.58 0.99 -8.70
N LEU A 228 10.04 -0.26 -8.61
CA LEU A 228 11.29 -0.62 -7.95
C LEU A 228 12.38 -0.80 -9.01
N ARG A 229 13.55 -0.22 -8.80
CA ARG A 229 14.76 -0.51 -9.59
C ARG A 229 15.46 -1.75 -9.02
N ALA A 230 14.91 -2.93 -9.33
CA ALA A 230 15.46 -4.20 -8.85
C ALA A 230 16.72 -4.64 -9.62
N ASP A 231 16.75 -4.35 -10.92
CA ASP A 231 17.88 -4.69 -11.82
C ASP A 231 18.13 -3.53 -12.78
N PRO A 232 19.12 -2.65 -12.47
CA PRO A 232 19.42 -1.50 -13.32
C PRO A 232 19.90 -1.86 -14.74
N THR A 233 20.32 -3.10 -14.98
CA THR A 233 20.79 -3.55 -16.29
C THR A 233 19.69 -3.99 -17.23
N ASN A 234 18.53 -4.42 -16.68
CA ASN A 234 17.41 -4.97 -17.44
C ASN A 234 16.10 -4.19 -17.25
N ASP A 235 16.09 -3.14 -16.41
CA ASP A 235 14.92 -2.30 -16.15
C ASP A 235 15.33 -0.82 -16.05
N ASN A 236 15.47 -0.17 -17.20
CA ASN A 236 15.86 1.24 -17.28
C ASN A 236 14.79 2.19 -16.72
N GLU A 237 13.54 1.74 -16.67
CA GLU A 237 12.39 2.50 -16.16
C GLU A 237 12.07 2.19 -14.69
N GLY A 238 12.76 1.22 -14.10
CA GLY A 238 12.63 0.90 -12.69
C GLY A 238 13.08 2.05 -11.79
N GLY A 239 12.30 2.35 -10.76
CA GLY A 239 12.50 3.47 -9.84
C GLY A 239 11.82 4.77 -10.28
N ASN A 240 11.22 4.81 -11.47
CA ASN A 240 10.46 5.96 -11.94
C ASN A 240 9.03 5.97 -11.39
N LEU A 241 8.44 7.17 -11.36
CA LEU A 241 7.00 7.36 -11.18
C LEU A 241 6.36 7.48 -12.57
N HIS A 242 5.38 6.61 -12.85
CA HIS A 242 4.63 6.63 -14.11
C HIS A 242 3.25 7.25 -13.88
N ARG A 243 2.79 8.05 -14.85
CA ARG A 243 1.43 8.59 -14.90
C ARG A 243 0.70 8.03 -16.12
N ILE A 244 -0.52 7.57 -15.91
CA ILE A 244 -1.37 6.95 -16.93
C ILE A 244 -2.77 7.55 -16.83
N GLU A 245 -3.31 8.03 -17.94
CA GLU A 245 -4.71 8.47 -18.00
C GLU A 245 -5.62 7.25 -18.14
N THR A 246 -6.78 7.29 -17.46
CA THR A 246 -7.77 6.21 -17.48
C THR A 246 -9.17 6.73 -17.79
N ASP A 247 -10.04 5.85 -18.27
CA ASP A 247 -11.45 6.15 -18.51
C ASP A 247 -12.32 6.09 -17.23
N THR A 248 -11.72 5.69 -16.10
CA THR A 248 -12.35 5.70 -14.79
C THR A 248 -11.70 6.75 -13.88
N ARG A 249 -12.18 6.87 -12.66
CA ARG A 249 -11.58 7.73 -11.64
C ARG A 249 -11.58 7.07 -10.27
N GLY A 250 -10.67 7.53 -9.43
CA GLY A 250 -10.63 7.13 -8.03
C GLY A 250 -11.52 7.99 -7.14
N PHE A 251 -11.27 7.88 -5.85
CA PHE A 251 -11.85 8.70 -4.80
C PHE A 251 -10.80 9.64 -4.23
N GLU A 252 -11.23 10.71 -3.61
CA GLU A 252 -10.35 11.51 -2.76
C GLU A 252 -9.71 10.64 -1.69
N GLN A 253 -8.42 10.82 -1.49
CA GLN A 253 -7.70 10.06 -0.49
C GLN A 253 -8.24 10.36 0.91
N LEU A 254 -8.50 9.31 1.67
CA LEU A 254 -8.87 9.44 3.06
C LEU A 254 -7.68 9.99 3.86
N LEU A 255 -7.96 10.86 4.81
CA LEU A 255 -6.98 11.46 5.69
C LEU A 255 -7.05 10.80 7.08
N ALA A 256 -5.89 10.45 7.62
CA ALA A 256 -5.83 9.87 8.97
C ALA A 256 -6.25 10.89 10.03
N ASP A 257 -7.08 10.44 10.97
CA ASP A 257 -7.60 11.25 12.08
C ASP A 257 -6.82 10.97 13.39
N ILE A 258 -5.53 10.82 13.24
CA ILE A 258 -4.54 10.50 14.27
C ILE A 258 -3.69 11.73 14.57
#